data_d7f11500dee2252b1f0e306ec65d00f1
#
_entry.id   d7f11500dee2252b1f0e306ec65d00f1
#
_cell.length_a   1.000
_cell.length_b   1.000
_cell.length_c   1.000
_cell.angle_alpha   90.00
_cell.angle_beta   90.00
_cell.angle_gamma   90.00
#
_symmetry.space_group_name_H-M   'P 1'
#
loop_
_entity.id
_entity.type
_entity.pdbx_description
1 polymer ?
#
loop_
_entity_poly.entity_id
_entity_poly.type
_entity_poly.pdbx_seq_one_letter_code
_entity_poly.pdbx_strand_id
1 'polypeptide(L)'
;MSQGPAKIIDGKAIARVVKAEVRAAVDRLAASGARRPGLAVVMVGDNPASAVYVRNKRAACEECGIASVAIDLPHSTSEVELLTRIDALNADPSVDGILVQLPLPEHIRQTEVVERIDPRKDVDGFHPYNIGRLAERNPLIRPCTPYGVVRMLEHIGVSVKGQHCVIVGASNIVGRPMSLEFLLMGATTTVTHRFTEDLEHHVREAEVLVAAAGKPGLIKGEWIRPGAVVVDVGINRREDGALCGDVEFAEAAKRAAWITPVPGGVGPMTVAMLMKNTLEAALRRG
;
A
#
# COMPACT_ATOMS: atom_id res chain seq x y z
N MET A 1 -0.16 -34.70 -9.08
CA MET A 1 0.82 -34.62 -7.99
C MET A 1 0.26 -33.62 -7.00
N SER A 2 -0.03 -34.00 -5.75
CA SER A 2 -0.50 -33.06 -4.71
C SER A 2 0.66 -32.11 -4.42
N GLN A 3 0.51 -30.84 -4.78
CA GLN A 3 1.43 -29.81 -4.30
C GLN A 3 1.27 -29.77 -2.78
N GLY A 4 2.39 -29.68 -2.05
CA GLY A 4 2.34 -29.43 -0.60
C GLY A 4 1.63 -28.10 -0.28
N PRO A 5 1.40 -27.79 1.01
CA PRO A 5 0.74 -26.55 1.39
C PRO A 5 1.51 -25.33 0.84
N ALA A 6 0.78 -24.25 0.50
CA ALA A 6 1.36 -23.04 -0.03
C ALA A 6 2.49 -22.49 0.85
N LYS A 7 3.54 -21.98 0.23
CA LYS A 7 4.57 -21.22 0.94
C LYS A 7 3.99 -19.87 1.38
N ILE A 8 4.33 -19.44 2.58
CA ILE A 8 3.85 -18.18 3.13
C ILE A 8 4.72 -17.02 2.67
N ILE A 9 4.08 -15.96 2.16
CA ILE A 9 4.74 -14.69 1.88
C ILE A 9 4.72 -13.88 3.17
N ASP A 10 5.78 -13.93 3.96
CA ASP A 10 5.89 -13.22 5.24
C ASP A 10 6.18 -11.72 5.03
N GLY A 11 5.11 -10.93 4.94
CA GLY A 11 5.23 -9.50 4.75
C GLY A 11 5.89 -8.77 5.91
N LYS A 12 5.80 -9.29 7.14
CA LYS A 12 6.52 -8.72 8.30
C LYS A 12 8.03 -8.86 8.15
N ALA A 13 8.49 -10.04 7.72
CA ALA A 13 9.91 -10.29 7.50
C ALA A 13 10.46 -9.39 6.37
N ILE A 14 9.73 -9.32 5.24
CA ILE A 14 10.12 -8.49 4.09
C ILE A 14 10.11 -7.00 4.46
N ALA A 15 9.09 -6.52 5.18
CA ALA A 15 9.02 -5.14 5.63
C ALA A 15 10.20 -4.75 6.54
N ARG A 16 10.68 -5.67 7.39
CA ARG A 16 11.88 -5.43 8.21
C ARG A 16 13.13 -5.21 7.34
N VAL A 17 13.30 -6.02 6.28
CA VAL A 17 14.42 -5.85 5.34
C VAL A 17 14.35 -4.47 4.67
N VAL A 18 13.20 -4.09 4.13
CA VAL A 18 13.02 -2.78 3.48
C VAL A 18 13.28 -1.62 4.46
N LYS A 19 12.76 -1.70 5.69
CA LYS A 19 13.00 -0.65 6.68
C LYS A 19 14.47 -0.56 7.09
N ALA A 20 15.18 -1.68 7.18
CA ALA A 20 16.62 -1.69 7.44
C ALA A 20 17.41 -1.05 6.27
N GLU A 21 17.02 -1.30 5.01
CA GLU A 21 17.60 -0.63 3.84
C GLU A 21 17.38 0.89 3.90
N VAL A 22 16.16 1.33 4.25
CA VAL A 22 15.84 2.75 4.42
C VAL A 22 16.66 3.35 5.54
N ARG A 23 16.73 2.71 6.71
CA ARG A 23 17.52 3.17 7.85
C ARG A 23 18.99 3.37 7.48
N ALA A 24 19.60 2.38 6.84
CA ALA A 24 21.01 2.48 6.42
C ALA A 24 21.23 3.64 5.42
N ALA A 25 20.27 3.92 4.53
CA ALA A 25 20.34 5.05 3.61
C ALA A 25 20.18 6.40 4.32
N VAL A 26 19.28 6.50 5.30
CA VAL A 26 19.11 7.71 6.13
C VAL A 26 20.35 7.98 6.96
N ASP A 27 20.98 6.96 7.53
CA ASP A 27 22.21 7.11 8.31
C ASP A 27 23.39 7.58 7.44
N ARG A 28 23.49 7.08 6.18
CA ARG A 28 24.47 7.60 5.21
C ARG A 28 24.24 9.07 4.86
N LEU A 29 22.99 9.49 4.66
CA LEU A 29 22.62 10.89 4.45
C LEU A 29 23.06 11.77 5.63
N ALA A 30 22.75 11.36 6.85
CA ALA A 30 23.12 12.09 8.05
C ALA A 30 24.66 12.18 8.20
N ALA A 31 25.38 11.11 7.90
CA ALA A 31 26.84 11.09 7.94
C ALA A 31 27.50 12.03 6.91
N SER A 32 26.82 12.32 5.79
CA SER A 32 27.27 13.31 4.79
C SER A 32 26.96 14.77 5.16
N GLY A 33 26.37 15.01 6.35
CA GLY A 33 25.95 16.34 6.79
C GLY A 33 24.58 16.79 6.26
N ALA A 34 23.89 15.98 5.48
CA ALA A 34 22.54 16.27 5.03
C ALA A 34 21.52 16.07 6.16
N ARG A 35 20.41 16.83 6.12
CA ARG A 35 19.32 16.63 7.08
C ARG A 35 18.61 15.28 6.87
N ARG A 36 18.03 14.76 7.92
CA ARG A 36 17.18 13.58 7.85
C ARG A 36 15.91 13.87 7.04
N PRO A 37 15.37 12.88 6.29
CA PRO A 37 14.07 13.00 5.64
C PRO A 37 12.97 13.34 6.66
N GLY A 38 12.00 14.19 6.26
CA GLY A 38 10.87 14.60 7.09
C GLY A 38 9.55 14.09 6.54
N LEU A 39 8.73 13.46 7.39
CA LEU A 39 7.37 13.00 7.08
C LEU A 39 6.35 13.69 7.96
N ALA A 40 5.43 14.45 7.36
CA ALA A 40 4.25 14.95 8.04
C ALA A 40 3.11 13.92 7.97
N VAL A 41 2.59 13.53 9.12
CA VAL A 41 1.45 12.61 9.26
C VAL A 41 0.27 13.37 9.84
N VAL A 42 -0.73 13.63 9.03
CA VAL A 42 -1.95 14.37 9.38
C VAL A 42 -3.09 13.39 9.63
N MET A 43 -3.75 13.51 10.77
CA MET A 43 -4.96 12.79 11.11
C MET A 43 -6.08 13.78 11.43
N VAL A 44 -7.27 13.56 10.91
CA VAL A 44 -8.47 14.35 11.20
C VAL A 44 -9.50 13.47 11.90
N GLY A 45 -9.89 13.86 13.10
CA GLY A 45 -10.80 13.06 13.94
C GLY A 45 -10.07 12.00 14.77
N ASP A 46 -10.84 11.16 15.43
CA ASP A 46 -10.41 10.21 16.46
C ASP A 46 -10.74 8.74 16.13
N ASN A 47 -10.90 8.41 14.85
CA ASN A 47 -11.22 7.04 14.43
C ASN A 47 -10.18 6.05 14.98
N PRO A 48 -10.61 5.07 15.82
CA PRO A 48 -9.68 4.17 16.51
C PRO A 48 -8.82 3.32 15.56
N ALA A 49 -9.37 2.93 14.40
CA ALA A 49 -8.61 2.18 13.40
C ALA A 49 -7.52 3.06 12.78
N SER A 50 -7.83 4.31 12.43
CA SER A 50 -6.87 5.30 11.92
C SER A 50 -5.76 5.58 12.93
N ALA A 51 -6.09 5.70 14.23
CA ALA A 51 -5.12 5.93 15.30
C ALA A 51 -4.06 4.80 15.41
N VAL A 52 -4.47 3.54 15.21
CA VAL A 52 -3.53 2.41 15.17
C VAL A 52 -2.57 2.52 14.00
N TYR A 53 -3.09 2.84 12.80
CA TYR A 53 -2.26 3.00 11.60
C TYR A 53 -1.29 4.17 11.73
N VAL A 54 -1.74 5.31 12.22
CA VAL A 54 -0.88 6.50 12.45
C VAL A 54 0.23 6.18 13.45
N ARG A 55 -0.09 5.52 14.57
CA ARG A 55 0.92 5.09 15.55
C ARG A 55 1.97 4.18 14.93
N ASN A 56 1.57 3.19 14.12
CA ASN A 56 2.50 2.29 13.44
C ASN A 56 3.41 3.04 12.43
N LYS A 57 2.87 4.04 11.73
CA LYS A 57 3.61 4.89 10.80
C LYS A 57 4.65 5.75 11.53
N ARG A 58 4.26 6.36 12.66
CA ARG A 58 5.17 7.15 13.52
C ARG A 58 6.29 6.29 14.09
N ALA A 59 5.98 5.10 14.61
CA ALA A 59 6.99 4.15 15.09
C ALA A 59 7.95 3.70 13.97
N ALA A 60 7.45 3.52 12.73
CA ALA A 60 8.30 3.20 11.58
C ALA A 60 9.23 4.38 11.20
N CYS A 61 8.80 5.64 11.37
CA CYS A 61 9.68 6.80 11.19
C CYS A 61 10.87 6.76 12.17
N GLU A 62 10.60 6.50 13.45
CA GLU A 62 11.65 6.37 14.47
C GLU A 62 12.63 5.23 14.13
N GLU A 63 12.08 4.05 13.76
CA GLU A 63 12.88 2.89 13.37
C GLU A 63 13.78 3.20 12.15
N CYS A 64 13.26 3.94 11.16
CA CYS A 64 13.99 4.31 9.96
C CYS A 64 14.84 5.59 10.10
N GLY A 65 14.77 6.29 11.23
CA GLY A 65 15.50 7.54 11.45
C GLY A 65 14.94 8.74 10.64
N ILE A 66 13.68 8.68 10.25
CA ILE A 66 12.96 9.75 9.56
C ILE A 66 12.35 10.69 10.60
N ALA A 67 12.51 12.01 10.42
CA ALA A 67 11.86 13.00 11.27
C ALA A 67 10.33 12.97 11.04
N SER A 68 9.55 12.77 12.11
CA SER A 68 8.09 12.70 12.00
C SER A 68 7.45 13.96 12.59
N VAL A 69 6.63 14.65 11.80
CA VAL A 69 5.78 15.76 12.22
C VAL A 69 4.35 15.23 12.36
N ALA A 70 3.86 15.15 13.59
CA ALA A 70 2.50 14.68 13.88
C ALA A 70 1.54 15.86 13.93
N ILE A 71 0.45 15.79 13.17
CA ILE A 71 -0.61 16.81 13.14
C ILE A 71 -1.94 16.10 13.37
N ASP A 72 -2.44 16.20 14.59
CA ASP A 72 -3.73 15.62 14.98
C ASP A 72 -4.76 16.75 15.06
N LEU A 73 -5.75 16.70 14.16
CA LEU A 73 -6.80 17.72 14.00
C LEU A 73 -8.14 17.15 14.49
N PRO A 74 -8.99 17.98 15.13
CA PRO A 74 -10.30 17.53 15.59
C PRO A 74 -11.20 17.16 14.41
N HIS A 75 -12.22 16.31 14.66
CA HIS A 75 -13.21 15.91 13.67
C HIS A 75 -13.94 17.11 13.02
N SER A 76 -14.10 18.20 13.78
CA SER A 76 -14.76 19.45 13.34
C SER A 76 -13.90 20.33 12.42
N THR A 77 -12.65 19.94 12.15
CA THR A 77 -11.76 20.70 11.25
C THR A 77 -12.41 20.85 9.88
N SER A 78 -12.48 22.07 9.39
CA SER A 78 -13.03 22.37 8.08
C SER A 78 -12.09 21.96 6.94
N GLU A 79 -12.65 21.71 5.76
CA GLU A 79 -11.85 21.44 4.55
C GLU A 79 -10.83 22.56 4.28
N VAL A 80 -11.28 23.84 4.42
CA VAL A 80 -10.41 25.00 4.20
C VAL A 80 -9.23 25.04 5.17
N GLU A 81 -9.47 24.71 6.44
CA GLU A 81 -8.40 24.64 7.45
C GLU A 81 -7.41 23.54 7.13
N LEU A 82 -7.89 22.35 6.77
CA LEU A 82 -7.02 21.23 6.37
C LEU A 82 -6.19 21.58 5.13
N LEU A 83 -6.80 22.16 4.10
CA LEU A 83 -6.09 22.58 2.88
C LEU A 83 -5.03 23.65 3.19
N THR A 84 -5.32 24.60 4.08
CA THR A 84 -4.35 25.60 4.54
C THR A 84 -3.15 24.97 5.25
N ARG A 85 -3.40 23.92 6.07
CA ARG A 85 -2.30 23.14 6.70
C ARG A 85 -1.45 22.42 5.67
N ILE A 86 -2.08 21.83 4.64
CA ILE A 86 -1.35 21.17 3.55
C ILE A 86 -0.50 22.18 2.78
N ASP A 87 -0.99 23.39 2.52
CA ASP A 87 -0.20 24.43 1.86
C ASP A 87 1.05 24.80 2.66
N ALA A 88 0.91 24.93 3.98
CA ALA A 88 2.06 25.19 4.85
C ALA A 88 3.08 24.05 4.81
N LEU A 89 2.63 22.79 4.80
CA LEU A 89 3.49 21.62 4.67
C LEU A 89 4.15 21.52 3.29
N ASN A 90 3.44 21.89 2.22
CA ASN A 90 3.99 21.97 0.87
C ASN A 90 5.15 22.98 0.81
N ALA A 91 5.01 24.12 1.49
CA ALA A 91 6.03 25.17 1.53
C ALA A 91 7.19 24.88 2.50
N ASP A 92 7.02 23.98 3.45
CA ASP A 92 8.04 23.66 4.46
C ASP A 92 9.20 22.84 3.84
N PRO A 93 10.44 23.40 3.82
CA PRO A 93 11.61 22.69 3.28
C PRO A 93 12.06 21.50 4.15
N SER A 94 11.64 21.42 5.41
CA SER A 94 11.96 20.30 6.30
C SER A 94 11.07 19.07 6.08
N VAL A 95 9.94 19.23 5.37
CA VAL A 95 8.98 18.17 5.06
C VAL A 95 9.21 17.66 3.63
N ASP A 96 9.57 16.40 3.50
CA ASP A 96 9.77 15.71 2.22
C ASP A 96 8.57 14.88 1.80
N GLY A 97 7.78 14.42 2.77
CA GLY A 97 6.58 13.65 2.55
C GLY A 97 5.40 14.17 3.36
N ILE A 98 4.22 14.14 2.76
CA ILE A 98 2.95 14.47 3.41
C ILE A 98 2.04 13.26 3.28
N LEU A 99 1.49 12.83 4.41
CA LEU A 99 0.49 11.78 4.48
C LEU A 99 -0.73 12.31 5.23
N VAL A 100 -1.89 12.28 4.58
CA VAL A 100 -3.19 12.54 5.22
C VAL A 100 -3.89 11.21 5.42
N GLN A 101 -4.10 10.82 6.67
CA GLN A 101 -4.68 9.52 6.99
C GLN A 101 -6.14 9.43 6.57
N LEU A 102 -6.45 8.44 5.73
CA LEU A 102 -7.82 8.11 5.32
C LEU A 102 -8.45 7.06 6.26
N PRO A 103 -9.79 7.02 6.37
CA PRO A 103 -10.76 7.93 5.75
C PRO A 103 -10.82 9.30 6.46
N LEU A 104 -11.25 10.33 5.72
CA LEU A 104 -11.54 11.66 6.25
C LEU A 104 -13.00 11.74 6.71
N PRO A 105 -13.37 12.72 7.57
CA PRO A 105 -14.75 13.06 7.85
C PRO A 105 -15.55 13.39 6.57
N GLU A 106 -16.83 13.05 6.53
CA GLU A 106 -17.69 13.17 5.32
C GLU A 106 -17.79 14.59 4.74
N HIS A 107 -17.61 15.63 5.58
CA HIS A 107 -17.64 17.02 5.15
C HIS A 107 -16.35 17.50 4.46
N ILE A 108 -15.32 16.64 4.39
CA ILE A 108 -14.05 16.94 3.72
C ILE A 108 -13.92 16.07 2.46
N ARG A 109 -13.79 16.71 1.33
CA ARG A 109 -13.64 16.01 0.04
C ARG A 109 -12.22 15.45 -0.11
N GLN A 110 -12.12 14.12 -0.06
CA GLN A 110 -10.83 13.43 -0.17
C GLN A 110 -10.05 13.81 -1.44
N THR A 111 -10.74 14.00 -2.57
CA THR A 111 -10.11 14.37 -3.84
C THR A 111 -9.37 15.71 -3.75
N GLU A 112 -10.02 16.72 -3.18
CA GLU A 112 -9.42 18.05 -2.98
C GLU A 112 -8.17 17.98 -2.10
N VAL A 113 -8.23 17.16 -1.06
CA VAL A 113 -7.11 16.96 -0.13
C VAL A 113 -5.93 16.29 -0.82
N VAL A 114 -6.18 15.22 -1.58
CA VAL A 114 -5.13 14.50 -2.30
C VAL A 114 -4.48 15.39 -3.36
N GLU A 115 -5.29 16.11 -4.14
CA GLU A 115 -4.81 17.00 -5.21
C GLU A 115 -4.11 18.26 -4.68
N ARG A 116 -4.35 18.65 -3.42
CA ARG A 116 -3.66 19.80 -2.79
C ARG A 116 -2.23 19.49 -2.38
N ILE A 117 -1.89 18.22 -2.13
CA ILE A 117 -0.52 17.82 -1.78
C ILE A 117 0.38 18.02 -3.01
N ASP A 118 1.57 18.62 -2.82
CA ASP A 118 2.57 18.66 -3.89
C ASP A 118 2.88 17.20 -4.32
N PRO A 119 2.71 16.83 -5.60
CA PRO A 119 2.94 15.46 -6.06
C PRO A 119 4.33 14.92 -5.76
N ARG A 120 5.31 15.80 -5.54
CA ARG A 120 6.67 15.43 -5.12
C ARG A 120 6.75 15.06 -3.63
N LYS A 121 5.74 15.44 -2.82
CA LYS A 121 5.59 15.15 -1.39
C LYS A 121 4.46 14.15 -1.11
N ASP A 122 3.70 13.72 -2.12
CA ASP A 122 2.63 12.73 -2.01
C ASP A 122 3.22 11.32 -1.82
N VAL A 123 3.70 11.02 -0.62
CA VAL A 123 4.40 9.76 -0.34
C VAL A 123 3.50 8.52 -0.24
N ASP A 124 2.18 8.69 -0.18
CA ASP A 124 1.22 7.59 -0.38
C ASP A 124 1.09 7.21 -1.86
N GLY A 125 1.39 8.14 -2.79
CA GLY A 125 1.37 7.94 -4.24
C GLY A 125 -0.04 7.99 -4.85
N PHE A 126 -0.99 8.70 -4.23
CA PHE A 126 -2.39 8.75 -4.68
C PHE A 126 -2.72 9.95 -5.55
N HIS A 127 -1.83 10.94 -5.62
CA HIS A 127 -2.03 12.13 -6.43
C HIS A 127 -2.19 11.76 -7.91
N PRO A 128 -3.20 12.33 -8.63
CA PRO A 128 -3.44 12.02 -10.04
C PRO A 128 -2.20 12.14 -10.93
N TYR A 129 -1.31 13.09 -10.65
CA TYR A 129 -0.04 13.23 -11.34
C TYR A 129 0.84 11.98 -11.19
N ASN A 130 0.96 11.42 -9.97
CA ASN A 130 1.77 10.23 -9.71
C ASN A 130 1.16 8.99 -10.37
N ILE A 131 -0.17 8.85 -10.33
CA ILE A 131 -0.90 7.77 -11.02
C ILE A 131 -0.73 7.90 -12.54
N GLY A 132 -0.82 9.11 -13.10
CA GLY A 132 -0.58 9.36 -14.53
C GLY A 132 0.83 8.98 -14.95
N ARG A 133 1.84 9.35 -14.17
CA ARG A 133 3.24 8.96 -14.43
C ARG A 133 3.47 7.45 -14.36
N LEU A 134 2.77 6.76 -13.44
CA LEU A 134 2.82 5.30 -13.38
C LEU A 134 2.20 4.68 -14.63
N ALA A 135 1.07 5.21 -15.10
CA ALA A 135 0.41 4.77 -16.34
C ALA A 135 1.30 5.01 -17.58
N GLU A 136 2.05 6.10 -17.61
CA GLU A 136 3.02 6.44 -18.67
C GLU A 136 4.37 5.70 -18.54
N ARG A 137 4.49 4.73 -17.63
CA ARG A 137 5.72 3.93 -17.40
C ARG A 137 6.92 4.75 -16.92
N ASN A 138 6.67 5.91 -16.32
CA ASN A 138 7.68 6.82 -15.79
C ASN A 138 7.31 7.25 -14.35
N PRO A 139 7.21 6.32 -13.39
CA PRO A 139 6.74 6.61 -12.05
C PRO A 139 7.70 7.55 -11.30
N LEU A 140 7.13 8.52 -10.57
CA LEU A 140 7.85 9.39 -9.65
C LEU A 140 7.76 8.86 -8.22
N ILE A 141 6.56 8.80 -7.67
CA ILE A 141 6.23 8.16 -6.40
C ILE A 141 5.15 7.11 -6.72
N ARG A 142 5.34 5.92 -6.19
CA ARG A 142 4.46 4.77 -6.47
C ARG A 142 3.51 4.54 -5.28
N PRO A 143 2.24 4.19 -5.51
CA PRO A 143 1.31 3.88 -4.44
C PRO A 143 1.86 2.80 -3.49
N CYS A 144 1.86 3.10 -2.18
CA CYS A 144 2.58 2.29 -1.19
C CYS A 144 2.16 0.82 -1.18
N THR A 145 0.84 0.52 -1.19
CA THR A 145 0.35 -0.86 -1.13
C THR A 145 0.66 -1.65 -2.40
N PRO A 146 0.34 -1.16 -3.62
CA PRO A 146 0.74 -1.81 -4.87
C PRO A 146 2.24 -2.03 -4.98
N TYR A 147 3.03 -1.01 -4.68
CA TYR A 147 4.49 -1.14 -4.69
C TYR A 147 5.00 -2.14 -3.65
N GLY A 148 4.35 -2.23 -2.49
CA GLY A 148 4.63 -3.25 -1.49
C GLY A 148 4.41 -4.67 -2.02
N VAL A 149 3.33 -4.89 -2.78
CA VAL A 149 3.07 -6.18 -3.44
C VAL A 149 4.18 -6.52 -4.45
N VAL A 150 4.58 -5.55 -5.28
CA VAL A 150 5.71 -5.73 -6.22
C VAL A 150 6.97 -6.17 -5.47
N ARG A 151 7.33 -5.48 -4.38
CA ARG A 151 8.51 -5.83 -3.57
C ARG A 151 8.42 -7.20 -2.91
N MET A 152 7.20 -7.64 -2.53
CA MET A 152 6.98 -8.98 -2.00
C MET A 152 7.24 -10.05 -3.07
N LEU A 153 6.71 -9.85 -4.28
CA LEU A 153 6.91 -10.78 -5.40
C LEU A 153 8.39 -10.86 -5.82
N GLU A 154 9.08 -9.73 -5.91
CA GLU A 154 10.52 -9.67 -6.16
C GLU A 154 11.32 -10.45 -5.11
N HIS A 155 10.98 -10.27 -3.83
CA HIS A 155 11.67 -10.93 -2.71
C HIS A 155 11.56 -12.46 -2.76
N ILE A 156 10.40 -12.98 -3.16
CA ILE A 156 10.19 -14.44 -3.29
C ILE A 156 10.61 -14.98 -4.66
N GLY A 157 11.19 -14.15 -5.54
CA GLY A 157 11.66 -14.54 -6.87
C GLY A 157 10.57 -14.86 -7.87
N VAL A 158 9.34 -14.32 -7.69
CA VAL A 158 8.24 -14.52 -8.63
C VAL A 158 8.23 -13.39 -9.67
N SER A 159 8.40 -13.77 -10.94
CA SER A 159 8.23 -12.85 -12.07
C SER A 159 6.79 -12.92 -12.58
N VAL A 160 6.16 -11.75 -12.73
CA VAL A 160 4.82 -11.64 -13.33
C VAL A 160 4.87 -11.40 -14.84
N LYS A 161 6.05 -11.30 -15.42
CA LYS A 161 6.23 -11.03 -16.86
C LYS A 161 5.59 -12.14 -17.69
N GLY A 162 4.63 -11.77 -18.54
CA GLY A 162 3.88 -12.69 -19.40
C GLY A 162 2.78 -13.48 -18.69
N GLN A 163 2.63 -13.31 -17.35
CA GLN A 163 1.59 -14.01 -16.58
C GLN A 163 0.26 -13.26 -16.61
N HIS A 164 -0.83 -14.00 -16.42
CA HIS A 164 -2.16 -13.45 -16.23
C HIS A 164 -2.39 -13.12 -14.76
N CYS A 165 -2.43 -11.81 -14.47
CA CYS A 165 -2.64 -11.27 -13.13
C CYS A 165 -4.08 -10.76 -12.99
N VAL A 166 -4.83 -11.29 -12.03
CA VAL A 166 -6.19 -10.86 -11.74
C VAL A 166 -6.20 -10.05 -10.44
N ILE A 167 -6.79 -8.87 -10.50
CA ILE A 167 -6.97 -7.98 -9.35
C ILE A 167 -8.45 -7.91 -9.03
N VAL A 168 -8.85 -8.38 -7.86
CA VAL A 168 -10.24 -8.33 -7.38
C VAL A 168 -10.44 -7.09 -6.51
N GLY A 169 -11.09 -6.09 -7.08
CA GLY A 169 -11.28 -4.77 -6.50
C GLY A 169 -10.64 -3.67 -7.35
N ALA A 170 -11.34 -2.56 -7.56
CA ALA A 170 -10.93 -1.48 -8.45
C ALA A 170 -10.88 -0.11 -7.75
N SER A 171 -10.44 -0.08 -6.48
CA SER A 171 -10.24 1.16 -5.74
C SER A 171 -9.13 2.01 -6.35
N ASN A 172 -9.22 3.33 -6.17
CA ASN A 172 -8.19 4.27 -6.64
C ASN A 172 -6.86 4.12 -5.88
N ILE A 173 -6.90 3.56 -4.66
CA ILE A 173 -5.72 3.47 -3.80
C ILE A 173 -5.00 2.11 -3.89
N VAL A 174 -5.66 1.05 -4.39
CA VAL A 174 -5.07 -0.29 -4.51
C VAL A 174 -5.30 -0.89 -5.90
N GLY A 175 -6.55 -1.23 -6.25
CA GLY A 175 -6.79 -2.10 -7.41
C GLY A 175 -6.38 -1.50 -8.74
N ARG A 176 -6.74 -0.24 -9.01
CA ARG A 176 -6.34 0.48 -10.23
C ARG A 176 -4.82 0.64 -10.32
N PRO A 177 -4.13 1.21 -9.31
CA PRO A 177 -2.68 1.32 -9.38
C PRO A 177 -1.97 -0.04 -9.37
N MET A 178 -2.52 -1.09 -8.76
CA MET A 178 -1.94 -2.44 -8.83
C MET A 178 -1.90 -2.98 -10.27
N SER A 179 -2.94 -2.72 -11.05
CA SER A 179 -2.93 -3.11 -12.47
C SER A 179 -1.86 -2.38 -13.26
N LEU A 180 -1.64 -1.10 -12.98
CA LEU A 180 -0.58 -0.30 -13.61
C LEU A 180 0.82 -0.81 -13.24
N GLU A 181 1.03 -1.20 -11.97
CA GLU A 181 2.28 -1.83 -11.53
C GLU A 181 2.56 -3.13 -12.28
N PHE A 182 1.55 -3.99 -12.41
CA PHE A 182 1.70 -5.25 -13.13
C PHE A 182 1.91 -5.06 -14.63
N LEU A 183 1.21 -4.10 -15.25
CA LEU A 183 1.47 -3.72 -16.65
C LEU A 183 2.91 -3.21 -16.84
N LEU A 184 3.42 -2.42 -15.90
CA LEU A 184 4.81 -1.95 -15.92
C LEU A 184 5.80 -3.12 -15.87
N MET A 185 5.46 -4.19 -15.14
CA MET A 185 6.27 -5.41 -15.04
C MET A 185 6.07 -6.39 -16.21
N GLY A 186 5.20 -6.07 -17.17
CA GLY A 186 4.96 -6.88 -18.38
C GLY A 186 3.96 -8.02 -18.19
N ALA A 187 3.06 -7.92 -17.22
CA ALA A 187 1.94 -8.86 -17.04
C ALA A 187 0.75 -8.50 -17.94
N THR A 188 -0.11 -9.48 -18.20
CA THR A 188 -1.48 -9.27 -18.67
C THR A 188 -2.40 -9.12 -17.45
N THR A 189 -3.19 -8.03 -17.38
CA THR A 189 -3.99 -7.73 -16.19
C THR A 189 -5.49 -7.75 -16.47
N THR A 190 -6.24 -8.37 -15.56
CA THR A 190 -7.70 -8.26 -15.48
C THR A 190 -8.06 -7.62 -14.14
N VAL A 191 -8.85 -6.53 -14.17
CA VAL A 191 -9.34 -5.87 -12.96
C VAL A 191 -10.84 -6.11 -12.86
N THR A 192 -11.26 -6.72 -11.76
CA THR A 192 -12.67 -6.96 -11.46
C THR A 192 -13.21 -5.96 -10.44
N HIS A 193 -14.51 -5.75 -10.43
CA HIS A 193 -15.19 -4.81 -9.56
C HIS A 193 -16.61 -5.31 -9.21
N ARG A 194 -17.38 -4.56 -8.44
CA ARG A 194 -18.71 -4.95 -7.95
C ARG A 194 -19.73 -5.27 -9.06
N PHE A 195 -19.50 -4.86 -10.28
CA PHE A 195 -20.37 -5.12 -11.45
C PHE A 195 -19.82 -6.21 -12.35
N THR A 196 -18.70 -6.85 -12.00
CA THR A 196 -18.15 -7.95 -12.79
C THR A 196 -19.03 -9.17 -12.62
N GLU A 197 -19.49 -9.70 -13.72
CA GLU A 197 -20.19 -10.98 -13.79
C GLU A 197 -19.17 -12.13 -13.69
N ASP A 198 -19.60 -13.27 -13.17
CA ASP A 198 -18.80 -14.49 -13.06
C ASP A 198 -17.38 -14.25 -12.47
N LEU A 199 -17.32 -13.68 -11.27
CA LEU A 199 -16.05 -13.44 -10.57
C LEU A 199 -15.23 -14.71 -10.43
N GLU A 200 -15.88 -15.86 -10.24
CA GLU A 200 -15.22 -17.17 -10.09
C GLU A 200 -14.36 -17.50 -11.32
N HIS A 201 -14.93 -17.31 -12.54
CA HIS A 201 -14.20 -17.55 -13.77
C HIS A 201 -12.89 -16.75 -13.83
N HIS A 202 -12.94 -15.46 -13.55
CA HIS A 202 -11.75 -14.61 -13.53
C HIS A 202 -10.70 -15.07 -12.50
N VAL A 203 -11.15 -15.45 -11.30
CA VAL A 203 -10.26 -15.93 -10.24
C VAL A 203 -9.58 -17.25 -10.63
N ARG A 204 -10.31 -18.18 -11.28
CA ARG A 204 -9.77 -19.47 -11.74
C ARG A 204 -8.69 -19.33 -12.81
N GLU A 205 -8.71 -18.28 -13.59
CA GLU A 205 -7.72 -18.01 -14.64
C GLU A 205 -6.43 -17.35 -14.10
N ALA A 206 -6.42 -16.86 -12.84
CA ALA A 206 -5.32 -16.12 -12.27
C ALA A 206 -4.07 -16.98 -12.03
N GLU A 207 -2.95 -16.61 -12.63
CA GLU A 207 -1.61 -17.10 -12.25
C GLU A 207 -1.10 -16.34 -11.02
N VAL A 208 -1.40 -15.03 -10.97
CA VAL A 208 -1.20 -14.19 -9.80
C VAL A 208 -2.52 -13.51 -9.46
N LEU A 209 -3.02 -13.73 -8.26
CA LEU A 209 -4.26 -13.15 -7.76
C LEU A 209 -3.95 -12.10 -6.69
N VAL A 210 -4.50 -10.89 -6.84
CA VAL A 210 -4.50 -9.87 -5.81
C VAL A 210 -5.94 -9.60 -5.36
N ALA A 211 -6.24 -9.92 -4.11
CA ALA A 211 -7.53 -9.65 -3.49
C ALA A 211 -7.50 -8.30 -2.77
N ALA A 212 -8.35 -7.35 -3.20
CA ALA A 212 -8.43 -5.98 -2.69
C ALA A 212 -9.86 -5.43 -2.72
N ALA A 213 -10.84 -6.26 -2.38
CA ALA A 213 -12.26 -5.91 -2.41
C ALA A 213 -12.79 -5.38 -1.06
N GLY A 214 -12.09 -5.64 0.04
CA GLY A 214 -12.52 -5.28 1.39
C GLY A 214 -13.77 -6.05 1.83
N LYS A 215 -13.92 -7.31 1.40
CA LYS A 215 -15.04 -8.19 1.75
C LYS A 215 -14.51 -9.53 2.28
N PRO A 216 -14.78 -9.88 3.55
CA PRO A 216 -14.31 -11.11 4.15
C PRO A 216 -14.75 -12.35 3.37
N GLY A 217 -13.82 -13.22 2.99
CA GLY A 217 -14.11 -14.50 2.34
C GLY A 217 -14.86 -14.41 1.01
N LEU A 218 -14.77 -13.26 0.33
CA LEU A 218 -15.35 -13.09 -1.00
C LEU A 218 -14.79 -14.10 -1.99
N ILE A 219 -13.49 -14.36 -1.90
CA ILE A 219 -12.78 -15.28 -2.79
C ILE A 219 -12.72 -16.65 -2.12
N LYS A 220 -13.43 -17.61 -2.73
CA LYS A 220 -13.44 -18.99 -2.25
C LYS A 220 -12.11 -19.66 -2.53
N GLY A 221 -11.61 -20.41 -1.55
CA GLY A 221 -10.35 -21.12 -1.70
C GLY A 221 -10.35 -22.14 -2.83
N GLU A 222 -11.49 -22.76 -3.12
CA GLU A 222 -11.67 -23.68 -4.24
C GLU A 222 -11.60 -23.04 -5.63
N TRP A 223 -11.77 -21.71 -5.73
CA TRP A 223 -11.58 -20.97 -6.97
C TRP A 223 -10.11 -20.75 -7.33
N ILE A 224 -9.21 -20.88 -6.36
CA ILE A 224 -7.78 -20.64 -6.60
C ILE A 224 -7.24 -21.66 -7.60
N ARG A 225 -6.64 -21.15 -8.68
CA ARG A 225 -5.91 -21.98 -9.64
C ARG A 225 -4.78 -22.74 -8.93
N PRO A 226 -4.64 -24.06 -9.13
CA PRO A 226 -3.52 -24.79 -8.55
C PRO A 226 -2.18 -24.21 -8.97
N GLY A 227 -1.32 -23.90 -7.98
CA GLY A 227 -0.02 -23.29 -8.23
C GLY A 227 -0.01 -21.75 -8.36
N ALA A 228 -1.15 -21.09 -8.25
CA ALA A 228 -1.22 -19.62 -8.28
C ALA A 228 -0.49 -18.96 -7.10
N VAL A 229 -0.06 -17.73 -7.32
CA VAL A 229 0.42 -16.83 -6.25
C VAL A 229 -0.76 -15.98 -5.78
N VAL A 230 -1.06 -16.01 -4.48
CA VAL A 230 -2.21 -15.30 -3.91
C VAL A 230 -1.72 -14.21 -2.95
N VAL A 231 -2.04 -12.96 -3.26
CA VAL A 231 -1.75 -11.80 -2.43
C VAL A 231 -3.06 -11.20 -1.93
N ASP A 232 -3.33 -11.36 -0.65
CA ASP A 232 -4.52 -10.83 0.00
C ASP A 232 -4.20 -9.47 0.66
N VAL A 233 -4.74 -8.40 0.11
CA VAL A 233 -4.61 -7.02 0.61
C VAL A 233 -5.74 -6.69 1.60
N GLY A 234 -6.81 -7.49 1.59
CA GLY A 234 -7.98 -7.28 2.44
C GLY A 234 -7.60 -7.23 3.92
N ILE A 235 -8.13 -6.24 4.63
CA ILE A 235 -8.04 -6.14 6.10
C ILE A 235 -9.45 -5.93 6.61
N ASN A 236 -10.07 -7.01 7.02
CA ASN A 236 -11.43 -7.02 7.52
C ASN A 236 -11.45 -7.44 8.99
N ARG A 237 -12.46 -7.02 9.73
CA ARG A 237 -12.67 -7.45 11.11
C ARG A 237 -13.89 -8.38 11.16
N ARG A 238 -13.70 -9.58 11.68
CA ARG A 238 -14.77 -10.54 11.93
C ARG A 238 -15.60 -10.11 13.16
N GLU A 239 -16.72 -10.76 13.37
CA GLU A 239 -17.59 -10.53 14.54
C GLU A 239 -16.87 -10.80 15.87
N ASP A 240 -15.96 -11.77 15.91
CA ASP A 240 -15.10 -12.09 17.05
C ASP A 240 -13.95 -11.09 17.28
N GLY A 241 -13.86 -10.05 16.42
CA GLY A 241 -12.81 -9.04 16.46
C GLY A 241 -11.51 -9.42 15.76
N ALA A 242 -11.35 -10.67 15.33
CA ALA A 242 -10.16 -11.14 14.62
C ALA A 242 -10.04 -10.50 13.22
N LEU A 243 -8.81 -10.24 12.80
CA LEU A 243 -8.55 -9.75 11.45
C LEU A 243 -8.53 -10.92 10.45
N CYS A 244 -9.11 -10.69 9.27
CA CYS A 244 -9.07 -11.62 8.15
C CYS A 244 -8.95 -10.87 6.82
N GLY A 245 -8.59 -11.59 5.77
CA GLY A 245 -8.53 -11.09 4.41
C GLY A 245 -9.82 -11.29 3.64
N ASP A 246 -9.73 -11.04 2.34
CA ASP A 246 -10.80 -11.26 1.36
C ASP A 246 -10.85 -12.72 0.86
N VAL A 247 -9.78 -13.49 1.09
CA VAL A 247 -9.62 -14.89 0.63
C VAL A 247 -9.93 -15.87 1.76
N GLU A 248 -10.59 -16.96 1.46
CA GLU A 248 -10.71 -18.12 2.35
C GLU A 248 -9.35 -18.83 2.47
N PHE A 249 -8.51 -18.33 3.38
CA PHE A 249 -7.10 -18.66 3.49
C PHE A 249 -6.83 -20.17 3.59
N ALA A 250 -7.55 -20.89 4.46
CA ALA A 250 -7.26 -22.30 4.76
C ALA A 250 -7.42 -23.21 3.52
N GLU A 251 -8.45 -22.95 2.70
CA GLU A 251 -8.68 -23.72 1.47
C GLU A 251 -7.78 -23.23 0.34
N ALA A 252 -7.57 -21.91 0.21
CA ALA A 252 -6.65 -21.33 -0.76
C ALA A 252 -5.22 -21.84 -0.59
N ALA A 253 -4.75 -22.00 0.65
CA ALA A 253 -3.41 -22.49 0.97
C ALA A 253 -3.17 -23.95 0.56
N LYS A 254 -4.21 -24.74 0.32
CA LYS A 254 -4.09 -26.11 -0.21
C LYS A 254 -3.82 -26.14 -1.72
N ARG A 255 -4.03 -25.04 -2.42
CA ARG A 255 -3.99 -24.94 -3.89
C ARG A 255 -2.91 -24.00 -4.40
N ALA A 256 -2.71 -22.87 -3.73
CA ALA A 256 -1.71 -21.87 -4.09
C ALA A 256 -0.27 -22.40 -3.96
N ALA A 257 0.65 -21.87 -4.76
CA ALA A 257 2.08 -22.07 -4.54
C ALA A 257 2.60 -21.14 -3.44
N TRP A 258 2.09 -19.88 -3.42
CA TRP A 258 2.42 -18.86 -2.44
C TRP A 258 1.17 -18.13 -1.99
N ILE A 259 1.10 -17.75 -0.73
CA ILE A 259 -0.04 -17.00 -0.19
C ILE A 259 0.40 -16.04 0.92
N THR A 260 -0.19 -14.84 0.97
CA THR A 260 0.00 -13.92 2.09
C THR A 260 -0.96 -14.22 3.23
N PRO A 261 -0.52 -14.19 4.50
CA PRO A 261 -1.43 -14.26 5.65
C PRO A 261 -2.08 -12.89 5.92
N VAL A 262 -3.26 -12.89 6.55
CA VAL A 262 -3.87 -11.69 7.12
C VAL A 262 -4.23 -11.98 8.58
N PRO A 263 -3.64 -11.24 9.55
CA PRO A 263 -2.64 -10.19 9.41
C PRO A 263 -1.21 -10.70 9.12
N GLY A 264 -0.32 -9.79 8.70
CA GLY A 264 1.12 -10.06 8.59
C GLY A 264 1.64 -10.19 7.15
N GLY A 265 0.74 -10.13 6.16
CA GLY A 265 1.09 -10.06 4.74
C GLY A 265 1.33 -8.61 4.26
N VAL A 266 0.40 -8.05 3.50
CA VAL A 266 0.58 -6.76 2.79
C VAL A 266 0.64 -5.55 3.71
N GLY A 267 -0.13 -5.51 4.82
CA GLY A 267 -0.20 -4.33 5.69
C GLY A 267 1.16 -3.81 6.18
N PRO A 268 2.07 -4.63 6.70
CA PRO A 268 3.42 -4.21 7.07
C PRO A 268 4.22 -3.61 5.91
N MET A 269 4.02 -4.11 4.69
CA MET A 269 4.71 -3.62 3.50
C MET A 269 4.25 -2.21 3.10
N THR A 270 2.97 -1.89 3.26
CA THR A 270 2.46 -0.53 3.01
C THR A 270 3.23 0.51 3.85
N VAL A 271 3.46 0.21 5.14
CA VAL A 271 4.24 1.09 6.02
C VAL A 271 5.70 1.16 5.61
N ALA A 272 6.31 0.05 5.23
CA ALA A 272 7.69 0.02 4.77
C ALA A 272 7.88 0.83 3.47
N MET A 273 6.94 0.73 2.53
CA MET A 273 6.98 1.53 1.29
C MET A 273 6.77 3.02 1.53
N LEU A 274 5.96 3.39 2.50
CA LEU A 274 5.83 4.79 2.92
C LEU A 274 7.19 5.36 3.38
N MET A 275 7.94 4.62 4.18
CA MET A 275 9.29 5.03 4.60
C MET A 275 10.23 5.14 3.39
N LYS A 276 10.17 4.19 2.47
CA LYS A 276 10.95 4.21 1.24
C LYS A 276 10.60 5.40 0.36
N ASN A 277 9.32 5.66 0.12
CA ASN A 277 8.87 6.81 -0.68
C ASN A 277 9.30 8.14 -0.05
N THR A 278 9.25 8.27 1.29
CA THR A 278 9.72 9.47 2.01
C THR A 278 11.21 9.70 1.81
N LEU A 279 12.02 8.65 1.92
CA LEU A 279 13.46 8.73 1.63
C LEU A 279 13.71 9.14 0.17
N GLU A 280 13.02 8.53 -0.78
CA GLU A 280 13.18 8.84 -2.21
C GLU A 280 12.75 10.28 -2.54
N ALA A 281 11.69 10.79 -1.90
CA ALA A 281 11.27 12.17 -2.04
C ALA A 281 12.34 13.14 -1.52
N ALA A 282 12.96 12.85 -0.37
CA ALA A 282 14.05 13.64 0.18
C ALA A 282 15.27 13.67 -0.75
N LEU A 283 15.67 12.50 -1.30
CA LEU A 283 16.81 12.37 -2.21
C LEU A 283 16.63 13.14 -3.53
N ARG A 284 15.39 13.33 -4.00
CA ARG A 284 15.10 14.07 -5.24
C ARG A 284 15.08 15.59 -5.04
N ARG A 285 15.04 16.08 -3.81
CA ARG A 285 14.98 17.51 -3.48
C ARG A 285 16.35 18.11 -3.13
N GLY A 286 17.32 17.28 -2.82
CA GLY A 286 18.73 17.65 -2.65
C GLY A 286 19.46 17.64 -3.98
#